data_51a5053cb29473d5f8ebcc602cab998f
#
_entry.id   51a5053cb29473d5f8ebcc602cab998f
#
_cell.length_a   1.000
_cell.length_b   1.000
_cell.length_c   1.000
_cell.angle_alpha   90.00
_cell.angle_beta   90.00
_cell.angle_gamma   90.00
#
_symmetry.space_group_name_H-M   'P 1'
#
loop_
_entity.id
_entity.type
_entity.pdbx_description
1 polymer ?
#
loop_
_entity_poly.entity_id
_entity_poly.type
_entity_poly.pdbx_seq_one_letter_code
_entity_poly.pdbx_strand_id
1 'polypeptide(L)'
;MYVPPSTDAWPPPSRMPDFSAPLARLRVPIGFAASVAAIVLARPTWTSMGWGLVLAVGGEAMRFWAAGHLEKGREVTSSGPYRWTGHPLYVGSTLLGAGFAVASNSLIVGVLAGLYLALTLGAAIRSEEAGLRARFGREYEEYRAGRGTGHARRFSLERAIRNREHRALAGLAAVMILLALKTWLLL
;
A
#
# COMPACT_ATOMS: atom_id res chain seq x y z
N MET A 1 50.03 -11.31 -9.10
CA MET A 1 49.09 -11.99 -10.02
C MET A 1 47.92 -12.47 -9.18
N TYR A 2 46.80 -11.74 -9.18
CA TYR A 2 45.61 -12.09 -8.40
C TYR A 2 44.77 -13.07 -9.22
N VAL A 3 44.56 -14.27 -8.74
CA VAL A 3 43.64 -15.26 -9.30
C VAL A 3 42.30 -15.12 -8.56
N PRO A 4 41.23 -14.68 -9.20
CA PRO A 4 39.92 -14.64 -8.52
C PRO A 4 39.47 -16.07 -8.20
N PRO A 5 38.79 -16.30 -7.07
CA PRO A 5 38.23 -17.61 -6.73
C PRO A 5 37.17 -18.01 -7.76
N SER A 6 37.18 -19.28 -8.14
CA SER A 6 36.23 -19.88 -9.08
C SER A 6 34.79 -19.68 -8.64
N THR A 7 33.93 -19.28 -9.56
CA THR A 7 32.50 -19.01 -9.34
C THR A 7 31.64 -20.26 -9.12
N ASP A 8 32.24 -21.44 -9.00
CA ASP A 8 31.56 -22.74 -9.08
C ASP A 8 31.22 -23.37 -7.72
N ALA A 9 31.40 -22.62 -6.60
CA ALA A 9 31.33 -23.22 -5.26
C ALA A 9 30.12 -22.81 -4.41
N TRP A 10 29.09 -22.14 -4.97
CA TRP A 10 27.88 -21.88 -4.19
C TRP A 10 26.76 -22.85 -4.58
N PRO A 11 26.35 -23.78 -3.68
CA PRO A 11 25.21 -24.62 -3.96
C PRO A 11 23.97 -23.71 -4.16
N PRO A 12 23.13 -24.00 -5.18
CA PRO A 12 21.90 -23.24 -5.36
C PRO A 12 21.06 -23.36 -4.08
N PRO A 13 20.41 -22.25 -3.65
CA PRO A 13 19.57 -22.28 -2.47
C PRO A 13 18.56 -23.40 -2.63
N SER A 14 18.52 -24.31 -1.65
CA SER A 14 17.54 -25.39 -1.59
C SER A 14 16.15 -24.78 -1.79
N ARG A 15 15.46 -25.17 -2.86
CA ARG A 15 14.07 -24.74 -3.12
C ARG A 15 13.21 -25.30 -1.99
N MET A 16 13.01 -24.52 -0.95
CA MET A 16 11.92 -24.81 -0.03
C MET A 16 10.62 -24.85 -0.83
N PRO A 17 9.72 -25.81 -0.55
CA PRO A 17 8.43 -25.85 -1.23
C PRO A 17 7.75 -24.51 -1.03
N ASP A 18 7.48 -23.83 -2.14
CA ASP A 18 6.90 -22.50 -2.14
C ASP A 18 5.40 -22.59 -1.86
N PHE A 19 5.05 -22.78 -0.58
CA PHE A 19 3.65 -22.78 -0.11
C PHE A 19 2.95 -21.43 -0.34
N SER A 20 3.68 -20.38 -0.74
CA SER A 20 3.13 -19.07 -1.02
C SER A 20 2.51 -18.97 -2.41
N ALA A 21 2.89 -19.84 -3.36
CA ALA A 21 2.44 -19.79 -4.74
C ALA A 21 0.91 -19.94 -4.93
N PRO A 22 0.19 -20.90 -4.26
CA PRO A 22 -1.26 -21.00 -4.36
C PRO A 22 -1.98 -19.81 -3.70
N LEU A 23 -1.51 -19.33 -2.55
CA LEU A 23 -2.07 -18.17 -1.85
C LEU A 23 -1.88 -16.88 -2.66
N ALA A 24 -0.76 -16.73 -3.34
CA ALA A 24 -0.51 -15.58 -4.23
C ALA A 24 -1.48 -15.55 -5.42
N ARG A 25 -1.87 -16.69 -5.97
CA ARG A 25 -2.86 -16.80 -7.06
C ARG A 25 -4.27 -16.44 -6.59
N LEU A 26 -4.62 -16.80 -5.36
CA LEU A 26 -5.95 -16.53 -4.79
C LEU A 26 -6.11 -15.09 -4.26
N ARG A 27 -5.02 -14.34 -4.11
CA ARG A 27 -5.06 -12.98 -3.55
C ARG A 27 -5.97 -12.02 -4.31
N VAL A 28 -5.95 -12.09 -5.66
CA VAL A 28 -6.79 -11.21 -6.50
C VAL A 28 -8.27 -11.61 -6.41
N PRO A 29 -8.68 -12.88 -6.63
CA PRO A 29 -10.08 -13.26 -6.52
C PRO A 29 -10.64 -13.09 -5.09
N ILE A 30 -9.85 -13.38 -4.06
CA ILE A 30 -10.28 -13.14 -2.66
C ILE A 30 -10.47 -11.63 -2.40
N GLY A 31 -9.54 -10.80 -2.85
CA GLY A 31 -9.67 -9.34 -2.71
C GLY A 31 -10.91 -8.79 -3.43
N PHE A 32 -11.21 -9.30 -4.62
CA PHE A 32 -12.40 -8.92 -5.36
C PHE A 32 -13.68 -9.39 -4.64
N ALA A 33 -13.74 -10.65 -4.23
CA ALA A 33 -14.88 -11.19 -3.50
C ALA A 33 -15.13 -10.45 -2.18
N ALA A 34 -14.06 -10.14 -1.42
CA ALA A 34 -14.13 -9.35 -0.20
C ALA A 34 -14.65 -7.93 -0.47
N SER A 35 -14.24 -7.29 -1.57
CA SER A 35 -14.72 -5.97 -1.96
C SER A 35 -16.20 -5.97 -2.30
N VAL A 36 -16.66 -6.97 -3.05
CA VAL A 36 -18.09 -7.14 -3.37
C VAL A 36 -18.89 -7.39 -2.09
N ALA A 37 -18.45 -8.30 -1.23
CA ALA A 37 -19.10 -8.58 0.05
C ALA A 37 -19.16 -7.33 0.94
N ALA A 38 -18.09 -6.55 0.99
CA ALA A 38 -18.06 -5.31 1.76
C ALA A 38 -19.08 -4.28 1.24
N ILE A 39 -19.24 -4.13 -0.08
CA ILE A 39 -20.26 -3.26 -0.68
C ILE A 39 -21.68 -3.77 -0.37
N VAL A 40 -21.89 -5.09 -0.44
CA VAL A 40 -23.20 -5.69 -0.12
C VAL A 40 -23.57 -5.50 1.35
N LEU A 41 -22.61 -5.69 2.28
CA LEU A 41 -22.82 -5.54 3.72
C LEU A 41 -22.82 -4.09 4.22
N ALA A 42 -22.34 -3.16 3.41
CA ALA A 42 -22.37 -1.73 3.74
C ALA A 42 -23.82 -1.24 3.90
N ARG A 43 -24.03 -0.34 4.87
CA ARG A 43 -25.29 0.39 5.10
C ARG A 43 -25.03 1.89 5.15
N PRO A 44 -24.55 2.47 4.04
CA PRO A 44 -24.07 3.84 4.03
C PRO A 44 -25.22 4.82 4.29
N THR A 45 -24.89 5.94 4.93
CA THR A 45 -25.74 7.11 5.08
C THR A 45 -24.98 8.32 4.52
N TRP A 46 -25.67 9.40 4.17
CA TRP A 46 -25.00 10.62 3.70
C TRP A 46 -23.99 11.16 4.70
N THR A 47 -24.30 11.07 6.00
CA THR A 47 -23.40 11.50 7.07
C THR A 47 -22.16 10.61 7.16
N SER A 48 -22.33 9.28 7.18
CA SER A 48 -21.18 8.36 7.23
C SER A 48 -20.30 8.46 5.98
N MET A 49 -20.90 8.66 4.83
CA MET A 49 -20.17 8.91 3.58
C MET A 49 -19.37 10.21 3.61
N GLY A 50 -19.93 11.29 4.18
CA GLY A 50 -19.21 12.56 4.34
C GLY A 50 -17.95 12.40 5.16
N TRP A 51 -18.03 11.80 6.33
CA TRP A 51 -16.87 11.55 7.19
C TRP A 51 -15.90 10.55 6.57
N GLY A 52 -16.40 9.47 5.98
CA GLY A 52 -15.59 8.50 5.29
C GLY A 52 -14.82 9.09 4.11
N LEU A 53 -15.45 10.00 3.34
CA LEU A 53 -14.81 10.69 2.23
C LEU A 53 -13.66 11.60 2.72
N VAL A 54 -13.84 12.33 3.82
CA VAL A 54 -12.77 13.18 4.38
C VAL A 54 -11.53 12.34 4.71
N LEU A 55 -11.71 11.20 5.39
CA LEU A 55 -10.61 10.28 5.70
C LEU A 55 -9.98 9.69 4.43
N ALA A 56 -10.80 9.26 3.48
CA ALA A 56 -10.33 8.64 2.25
C ALA A 56 -9.54 9.64 1.37
N VAL A 57 -10.01 10.87 1.25
CA VAL A 57 -9.30 11.94 0.53
C VAL A 57 -7.96 12.26 1.22
N GLY A 58 -7.92 12.31 2.55
CA GLY A 58 -6.68 12.48 3.31
C GLY A 58 -5.69 11.34 3.05
N GLY A 59 -6.19 10.09 3.02
CA GLY A 59 -5.40 8.90 2.69
C GLY A 59 -4.84 8.95 1.27
N GLU A 60 -5.67 9.31 0.30
CA GLU A 60 -5.26 9.43 -1.10
C GLU A 60 -4.27 10.58 -1.32
N ALA A 61 -4.47 11.72 -0.67
CA ALA A 61 -3.53 12.84 -0.71
C ALA A 61 -2.15 12.43 -0.18
N MET A 62 -2.11 11.67 0.93
CA MET A 62 -0.86 11.14 1.49
C MET A 62 -0.19 10.17 0.51
N ARG A 63 -0.94 9.27 -0.11
CA ARG A 63 -0.43 8.34 -1.13
C ARG A 63 0.11 9.07 -2.34
N PHE A 64 -0.65 10.01 -2.87
CA PHE A 64 -0.27 10.81 -4.04
C PHE A 64 1.02 11.60 -3.77
N TRP A 65 1.13 12.21 -2.58
CA TRP A 65 2.34 12.89 -2.16
C TRP A 65 3.52 11.94 -2.04
N ALA A 66 3.35 10.77 -1.41
CA ALA A 66 4.38 9.75 -1.30
C ALA A 66 4.84 9.24 -2.68
N ALA A 67 3.89 8.92 -3.56
CA ALA A 67 4.18 8.42 -4.90
C ALA A 67 4.93 9.45 -5.77
N GLY A 68 4.67 10.75 -5.56
CA GLY A 68 5.39 11.83 -6.24
C GLY A 68 6.85 11.98 -5.79
N HIS A 69 7.25 11.36 -4.68
CA HIS A 69 8.64 11.31 -4.20
C HIS A 69 9.31 9.95 -4.46
N LEU A 70 8.54 8.86 -4.66
CA LEU A 70 9.04 7.49 -4.73
C LEU A 70 9.76 7.19 -6.05
N GLU A 71 11.02 6.81 -5.98
CA GLU A 71 11.77 6.16 -7.06
C GLU A 71 11.94 4.67 -6.80
N LYS A 72 10.92 3.94 -7.17
CA LYS A 72 10.79 2.52 -6.83
C LYS A 72 11.97 1.69 -7.38
N GLY A 73 12.70 1.05 -6.46
CA GLY A 73 13.78 0.13 -6.79
C GLY A 73 15.05 0.78 -7.36
N ARG A 74 15.19 2.11 -7.34
CA ARG A 74 16.41 2.81 -7.80
C ARG A 74 17.24 3.37 -6.66
N GLU A 75 16.60 3.72 -5.56
CA GLU A 75 17.24 4.32 -4.37
C GLU A 75 16.38 4.08 -3.12
N VAL A 76 16.96 4.33 -1.95
CA VAL A 76 16.21 4.46 -0.71
C VAL A 76 15.60 5.85 -0.67
N THR A 77 14.30 5.96 -0.95
CA THR A 77 13.60 7.25 -0.94
C THR A 77 13.46 7.76 0.49
N SER A 78 13.99 8.96 0.75
CA SER A 78 13.99 9.61 2.07
C SER A 78 13.45 11.04 2.04
N SER A 79 12.89 11.48 0.91
CA SER A 79 12.32 12.80 0.71
C SER A 79 10.80 12.83 0.91
N GLY A 80 10.22 14.03 1.07
CA GLY A 80 8.79 14.21 1.29
C GLY A 80 8.31 13.47 2.54
N PRO A 81 7.21 12.71 2.48
CA PRO A 81 6.65 11.99 3.63
C PRO A 81 7.54 10.85 4.14
N TYR A 82 8.49 10.37 3.32
CA TYR A 82 9.48 9.36 3.72
C TYR A 82 10.47 9.84 4.80
N ARG A 83 10.49 11.15 5.10
CA ARG A 83 11.24 11.70 6.25
C ARG A 83 10.65 11.31 7.60
N TRP A 84 9.34 11.08 7.64
CA TRP A 84 8.61 10.83 8.89
C TRP A 84 8.26 9.37 9.08
N THR A 85 8.08 8.65 8.00
CA THR A 85 7.76 7.22 8.04
C THR A 85 8.40 6.50 6.86
N GLY A 86 8.88 5.28 7.09
CA GLY A 86 9.40 4.42 6.03
C GLY A 86 8.34 3.95 5.02
N HIS A 87 7.06 4.05 5.39
CA HIS A 87 5.97 3.47 4.62
C HIS A 87 4.76 4.40 4.43
N PRO A 88 4.94 5.61 3.87
CA PRO A 88 3.85 6.60 3.78
C PRO A 88 2.71 6.15 2.86
N LEU A 89 3.00 5.35 1.83
CA LEU A 89 1.95 4.75 0.98
C LEU A 89 1.03 3.81 1.78
N TYR A 90 1.58 3.07 2.75
CA TYR A 90 0.78 2.18 3.58
C TYR A 90 -0.01 2.94 4.65
N VAL A 91 0.54 4.04 5.18
CA VAL A 91 -0.22 4.98 6.03
C VAL A 91 -1.43 5.53 5.28
N GLY A 92 -1.23 6.02 4.06
CA GLY A 92 -2.33 6.48 3.20
C GLY A 92 -3.34 5.37 2.88
N SER A 93 -2.88 4.13 2.63
CA SER A 93 -3.77 2.98 2.40
C SER A 93 -4.60 2.62 3.63
N THR A 94 -4.03 2.76 4.83
CA THR A 94 -4.76 2.55 6.09
C THR A 94 -5.85 3.61 6.27
N LEU A 95 -5.54 4.88 5.98
CA LEU A 95 -6.52 5.96 6.02
C LEU A 95 -7.64 5.77 4.98
N LEU A 96 -7.31 5.33 3.76
CA LEU A 96 -8.31 4.96 2.73
C LEU A 96 -9.25 3.86 3.23
N GLY A 97 -8.69 2.80 3.81
CA GLY A 97 -9.49 1.70 4.36
C GLY A 97 -10.34 2.12 5.56
N ALA A 98 -9.81 2.98 6.44
CA ALA A 98 -10.58 3.56 7.53
C ALA A 98 -11.72 4.45 6.99
N GLY A 99 -11.45 5.26 5.97
CA GLY A 99 -12.47 6.05 5.27
C GLY A 99 -13.57 5.20 4.68
N PHE A 100 -13.23 4.09 4.01
CA PHE A 100 -14.19 3.12 3.50
C PHE A 100 -15.02 2.48 4.64
N ALA A 101 -14.38 2.06 5.72
CA ALA A 101 -15.04 1.48 6.89
C ALA A 101 -16.07 2.45 7.48
N VAL A 102 -15.72 3.72 7.67
CA VAL A 102 -16.63 4.77 8.15
C VAL A 102 -17.74 5.02 7.14
N ALA A 103 -17.42 5.16 5.84
CA ALA A 103 -18.42 5.38 4.80
C ALA A 103 -19.42 4.23 4.71
N SER A 104 -18.98 2.99 4.93
CA SER A 104 -19.82 1.79 4.88
C SER A 104 -20.87 1.74 5.99
N ASN A 105 -20.67 2.47 7.08
CA ASN A 105 -21.54 2.48 8.28
C ASN A 105 -21.87 1.05 8.76
N SER A 106 -20.91 0.14 8.70
CA SER A 106 -21.05 -1.28 9.06
C SER A 106 -19.84 -1.75 9.85
N LEU A 107 -20.05 -2.13 11.11
CA LEU A 107 -18.99 -2.65 11.96
C LEU A 107 -18.33 -3.91 11.34
N ILE A 108 -19.15 -4.77 10.72
CA ILE A 108 -18.65 -5.99 10.06
C ILE A 108 -17.67 -5.61 8.94
N VAL A 109 -18.04 -4.64 8.10
CA VAL A 109 -17.16 -4.15 7.02
C VAL A 109 -15.90 -3.52 7.60
N GLY A 110 -16.03 -2.75 8.68
CA GLY A 110 -14.89 -2.15 9.36
C GLY A 110 -13.89 -3.19 9.88
N VAL A 111 -14.38 -4.23 10.57
CA VAL A 111 -13.54 -5.33 11.07
C VAL A 111 -12.88 -6.10 9.92
N LEU A 112 -13.64 -6.45 8.88
CA LEU A 112 -13.10 -7.17 7.71
C LEU A 112 -12.04 -6.34 6.98
N ALA A 113 -12.28 -5.04 6.75
CA ALA A 113 -11.33 -4.14 6.13
C ALA A 113 -10.07 -3.99 6.99
N GLY A 114 -10.22 -3.82 8.30
CA GLY A 114 -9.10 -3.72 9.25
C GLY A 114 -8.23 -4.98 9.25
N LEU A 115 -8.83 -6.17 9.35
CA LEU A 115 -8.10 -7.44 9.28
C LEU A 115 -7.40 -7.63 7.93
N TYR A 116 -8.09 -7.34 6.83
CA TYR A 116 -7.50 -7.44 5.50
C TYR A 116 -6.29 -6.52 5.34
N LEU A 117 -6.40 -5.26 5.77
CA LEU A 117 -5.30 -4.31 5.73
C LEU A 117 -4.15 -4.73 6.64
N ALA A 118 -4.41 -5.14 7.88
CA ALA A 118 -3.37 -5.58 8.81
C ALA A 118 -2.55 -6.76 8.23
N LEU A 119 -3.22 -7.73 7.64
CA LEU A 119 -2.57 -8.91 7.05
C LEU A 119 -1.81 -8.53 5.76
N THR A 120 -2.45 -7.80 4.86
CA THR A 120 -1.85 -7.50 3.55
C THR A 120 -0.74 -6.46 3.64
N LEU A 121 -0.93 -5.38 4.40
CA LEU A 121 0.09 -4.36 4.58
C LEU A 121 1.25 -4.88 5.43
N GLY A 122 0.98 -5.66 6.48
CA GLY A 122 2.03 -6.26 7.29
C GLY A 122 2.92 -7.24 6.48
N ALA A 123 2.33 -8.01 5.58
CA ALA A 123 3.08 -8.87 4.67
C ALA A 123 3.87 -8.05 3.63
N ALA A 124 3.24 -7.00 3.06
CA ALA A 124 3.85 -6.12 2.07
C ALA A 124 5.04 -5.36 2.65
N ILE A 125 4.91 -4.78 3.86
CA ILE A 125 5.98 -4.08 4.57
C ILE A 125 7.18 -5.01 4.78
N ARG A 126 6.96 -6.21 5.31
CA ARG A 126 8.04 -7.19 5.54
C ARG A 126 8.77 -7.56 4.25
N SER A 127 8.02 -7.81 3.18
CA SER A 127 8.59 -8.13 1.86
C SER A 127 9.39 -6.94 1.28
N GLU A 128 8.85 -5.72 1.39
CA GLU A 128 9.52 -4.52 0.91
C GLU A 128 10.81 -4.24 1.70
N GLU A 129 10.77 -4.33 3.03
CA GLU A 129 11.95 -4.15 3.88
C GLU A 129 13.03 -5.19 3.57
N ALA A 130 12.65 -6.46 3.40
CA ALA A 130 13.59 -7.51 3.01
C ALA A 130 14.24 -7.21 1.65
N GLY A 131 13.44 -6.77 0.67
CA GLY A 131 13.94 -6.36 -0.64
C GLY A 131 14.85 -5.14 -0.61
N LEU A 132 14.52 -4.15 0.22
CA LEU A 132 15.35 -2.94 0.40
C LEU A 132 16.68 -3.28 1.09
N ARG A 133 16.67 -4.13 2.13
CA ARG A 133 17.90 -4.62 2.78
C ARG A 133 18.78 -5.40 1.82
N ALA A 134 18.20 -6.31 1.04
CA ALA A 134 18.96 -7.11 0.07
C ALA A 134 19.60 -6.25 -1.03
N ARG A 135 18.95 -5.15 -1.44
CA ARG A 135 19.39 -4.31 -2.55
C ARG A 135 20.31 -3.17 -2.13
N PHE A 136 20.00 -2.51 -1.01
CA PHE A 136 20.67 -1.28 -0.57
C PHE A 136 21.49 -1.46 0.71
N GLY A 137 21.37 -2.60 1.41
CA GLY A 137 22.20 -2.96 2.55
C GLY A 137 22.36 -1.85 3.59
N ARG A 138 23.59 -1.36 3.75
CA ARG A 138 23.96 -0.34 4.72
C ARG A 138 23.21 0.99 4.54
N GLU A 139 22.97 1.43 3.29
CA GLU A 139 22.25 2.67 3.02
C GLU A 139 20.83 2.63 3.61
N TYR A 140 20.14 1.48 3.48
CA TYR A 140 18.81 1.29 4.04
C TYR A 140 18.84 1.28 5.60
N GLU A 141 19.84 0.64 6.20
CA GLU A 141 19.97 0.62 7.67
C GLU A 141 20.30 2.01 8.23
N GLU A 142 21.11 2.81 7.55
CA GLU A 142 21.38 4.20 7.90
C GLU A 142 20.12 5.06 7.81
N TYR A 143 19.32 4.88 6.76
CA TYR A 143 18.01 5.52 6.61
C TYR A 143 17.07 5.14 7.76
N ARG A 144 16.95 3.86 8.10
CA ARG A 144 16.13 3.40 9.24
C ARG A 144 16.57 3.96 10.58
N ALA A 145 17.86 4.14 10.74
CA ALA A 145 18.46 4.73 11.96
C ALA A 145 18.33 6.26 12.00
N GLY A 146 17.65 6.90 11.02
CA GLY A 146 17.51 8.35 10.93
C GLY A 146 18.82 9.09 10.58
N ARG A 147 19.83 8.38 10.12
CA ARG A 147 21.15 8.93 9.74
C ARG A 147 21.33 9.08 8.23
N GLY A 148 20.33 8.67 7.46
CA GLY A 148 20.41 8.69 6.00
C GLY A 148 20.50 10.10 5.45
N THR A 149 21.55 10.40 4.69
CA THR A 149 21.70 11.63 3.89
C THR A 149 20.84 11.51 2.62
N GLY A 150 19.54 11.44 2.80
CA GLY A 150 18.63 11.23 1.67
C GLY A 150 18.65 12.39 0.68
N HIS A 151 18.54 12.07 -0.59
CA HIS A 151 18.43 13.03 -1.67
C HIS A 151 17.21 13.93 -1.43
N ALA A 152 17.42 15.24 -1.28
CA ALA A 152 16.35 16.23 -1.17
C ALA A 152 15.64 16.33 -2.52
N ARG A 153 14.64 15.47 -2.73
CA ARG A 153 13.89 15.42 -3.98
C ARG A 153 12.60 16.23 -3.87
N ARG A 154 12.26 16.95 -4.93
CA ARG A 154 10.98 17.65 -5.05
C ARG A 154 9.89 16.70 -5.53
N PHE A 155 8.66 17.00 -5.17
CA PHE A 155 7.48 16.33 -5.71
C PHE A 155 7.45 16.39 -7.24
N SER A 156 7.02 15.30 -7.88
CA SER A 156 6.82 15.23 -9.33
C SER A 156 5.50 14.53 -9.64
N LEU A 157 4.62 15.22 -10.35
CA LEU A 157 3.35 14.68 -10.83
C LEU A 157 3.57 13.50 -11.79
N GLU A 158 4.55 13.63 -12.71
CA GLU A 158 4.91 12.56 -13.64
C GLU A 158 5.27 11.26 -12.88
N ARG A 159 5.99 11.39 -11.77
CA ARG A 159 6.39 10.27 -10.93
C ARG A 159 5.17 9.63 -10.23
N ALA A 160 4.24 10.42 -9.71
CA ALA A 160 3.00 9.92 -9.14
C ALA A 160 2.17 9.15 -10.17
N ILE A 161 2.07 9.66 -11.40
CA ILE A 161 1.39 9.00 -12.52
C ILE A 161 2.11 7.69 -12.91
N ARG A 162 3.45 7.71 -13.02
CA ARG A 162 4.26 6.53 -13.30
C ARG A 162 4.10 5.45 -12.23
N ASN A 163 3.95 5.85 -10.97
CA ASN A 163 3.64 4.97 -9.84
C ASN A 163 2.16 4.53 -9.78
N ARG A 164 1.35 4.91 -10.80
CA ARG A 164 -0.03 4.48 -11.01
C ARG A 164 -1.03 4.93 -9.96
N GLU A 165 -0.78 6.01 -9.23
CA GLU A 165 -1.71 6.52 -8.21
C GLU A 165 -3.04 7.00 -8.80
N HIS A 166 -3.08 7.42 -10.07
CA HIS A 166 -4.34 7.70 -10.78
C HIS A 166 -5.32 6.52 -10.76
N ARG A 167 -4.83 5.27 -10.65
CA ARG A 167 -5.69 4.07 -10.54
C ARG A 167 -6.30 3.94 -9.15
N ALA A 168 -5.58 4.32 -8.10
CA ALA A 168 -6.11 4.34 -6.74
C ALA A 168 -7.21 5.40 -6.61
N LEU A 169 -6.96 6.59 -7.15
CA LEU A 169 -7.97 7.66 -7.21
C LEU A 169 -9.23 7.24 -7.98
N ALA A 170 -9.08 6.59 -9.14
CA ALA A 170 -10.21 6.06 -9.90
C ALA A 170 -10.97 4.97 -9.11
N GLY A 171 -10.26 4.09 -8.40
CA GLY A 171 -10.86 3.08 -7.52
C GLY A 171 -11.64 3.71 -6.37
N LEU A 172 -11.09 4.73 -5.71
CA LEU A 172 -11.77 5.48 -4.67
C LEU A 172 -13.06 6.13 -5.20
N ALA A 173 -12.97 6.83 -6.34
CA ALA A 173 -14.13 7.45 -6.96
C ALA A 173 -15.23 6.42 -7.29
N ALA A 174 -14.87 5.27 -7.88
CA ALA A 174 -15.81 4.21 -8.20
C ALA A 174 -16.53 3.66 -6.95
N VAL A 175 -15.78 3.40 -5.88
CA VAL A 175 -16.35 2.90 -4.61
C VAL A 175 -17.30 3.93 -3.99
N MET A 176 -16.90 5.21 -3.96
CA MET A 176 -17.76 6.27 -3.41
C MET A 176 -19.03 6.46 -4.22
N ILE A 177 -18.96 6.35 -5.54
CA ILE A 177 -20.15 6.39 -6.43
C ILE A 177 -21.07 5.19 -6.14
N LEU A 178 -20.53 3.99 -6.00
CA LEU A 178 -21.33 2.80 -5.67
C LEU A 178 -22.03 2.92 -4.32
N LEU A 179 -21.34 3.44 -3.30
CA LEU A 179 -21.93 3.68 -1.99
C LEU A 179 -23.00 4.79 -2.06
N ALA A 180 -22.78 5.86 -2.85
CA ALA A 180 -23.77 6.92 -3.05
C ALA A 180 -25.03 6.40 -3.73
N LEU A 181 -24.89 5.62 -4.80
CA LEU A 181 -26.01 4.96 -5.46
C LEU A 181 -26.77 4.04 -4.52
N LYS A 182 -26.04 3.25 -3.71
CA LYS A 182 -26.67 2.39 -2.71
C LYS A 182 -27.43 3.20 -1.65
N THR A 183 -26.86 4.30 -1.15
CA THR A 183 -27.55 5.19 -0.21
C THR A 183 -28.83 5.74 -0.79
N TRP A 184 -28.77 6.17 -2.05
CA TRP A 184 -29.94 6.71 -2.75
C TRP A 184 -31.03 5.67 -2.99
N LEU A 185 -30.68 4.41 -3.26
CA LEU A 185 -31.63 3.31 -3.47
C LEU A 185 -32.23 2.78 -2.16
N LEU A 186 -31.62 3.05 -1.00
CA LEU A 186 -32.10 2.61 0.30
C LEU A 186 -32.97 3.67 1.01
N LEU A 187 -33.10 4.87 0.43
CA LEU A 187 -34.01 5.95 0.87
C LEU A 187 -35.40 5.74 0.31
#